data_c5780a42a9657056bd9be93fc35ddf9e
#
_entry.id   c5780a42a9657056bd9be93fc35ddf9e
#
_cell.length_a   1.000
_cell.length_b   1.000
_cell.length_c   1.000
_cell.angle_alpha   90.00
_cell.angle_beta   90.00
_cell.angle_gamma   90.00
#
_symmetry.space_group_name_H-M   'P 1'
#
loop_
_entity.id
_entity.type
_entity.pdbx_description
1 polymer ?
#
loop_
_entity_poly.entity_id
_entity_poly.type
_entity_poly.pdbx_seq_one_letter_code
_entity_poly.pdbx_strand_id
1 'polypeptide(L)'
;MLESFVLAAALAGVLPAAVAQTAFTVNGQFVSVEEQKQLMDFLRANGVTNEKQLKNAARSILLEQKIIEQAARNEGLLEDPRVRVLTSEKQAQLYGSILSRRYASEHPITEEQVRNRYDSLLSSYDPHEIKFRHILVTTPEEAREIIQSLKVGSDFGSLAKERSLDQSTSQNGGQIPFTNIRNVLVPGLAEAILALQPGDLLPVPFKSKLGYHVVLLEEKREVPFPSYEEVKPKVLSELERLQTTEFLNDLQKDAKILKVSDSSVD
;
A
#
# COMPACT_ATOMS: atom_id res chain seq x y z
N MET A 1 18.62 -20.37 -74.30
CA MET A 1 17.96 -21.61 -73.93
C MET A 1 18.93 -22.44 -73.12
N LEU A 2 18.87 -22.32 -71.82
CA LEU A 2 19.53 -23.21 -70.88
C LEU A 2 18.55 -23.48 -69.78
N GLU A 3 18.00 -24.68 -69.83
CA GLU A 3 17.10 -25.20 -68.76
C GLU A 3 17.96 -25.58 -67.57
N SER A 4 17.61 -24.96 -66.43
CA SER A 4 18.18 -25.33 -65.12
C SER A 4 17.33 -26.41 -64.48
N PHE A 5 17.82 -27.60 -64.47
CA PHE A 5 17.27 -28.72 -63.70
C PHE A 5 17.47 -28.44 -62.20
N VAL A 6 16.38 -28.24 -61.48
CA VAL A 6 16.37 -28.26 -60.05
C VAL A 6 16.26 -29.72 -59.59
N LEU A 7 17.35 -30.24 -59.10
CA LEU A 7 17.45 -31.55 -58.47
C LEU A 7 16.84 -31.49 -57.09
N ALA A 8 15.60 -31.99 -56.95
CA ALA A 8 14.99 -32.22 -55.63
C ALA A 8 15.61 -33.42 -54.95
N ALA A 9 16.64 -33.20 -54.16
CA ALA A 9 17.17 -34.23 -53.26
C ALA A 9 16.21 -34.40 -52.11
N ALA A 10 15.43 -35.50 -52.10
CA ALA A 10 14.68 -35.95 -50.96
C ALA A 10 15.68 -36.49 -49.91
N LEU A 11 16.17 -35.62 -49.05
CA LEU A 11 16.85 -36.00 -47.84
C LEU A 11 15.77 -36.40 -46.81
N ALA A 12 15.56 -37.72 -46.65
CA ALA A 12 14.98 -38.25 -45.43
C ALA A 12 15.96 -37.98 -44.27
N GLY A 13 15.98 -36.73 -43.84
CA GLY A 13 16.84 -36.21 -42.78
C GLY A 13 16.06 -36.15 -41.49
N VAL A 14 16.62 -36.74 -40.47
CA VAL A 14 16.24 -36.55 -39.08
C VAL A 14 15.96 -35.09 -38.85
N LEU A 15 14.68 -34.75 -38.62
CA LEU A 15 14.28 -33.39 -38.19
C LEU A 15 15.12 -33.03 -36.98
N PRO A 16 15.81 -31.89 -36.94
CA PRO A 16 16.58 -31.48 -35.77
C PRO A 16 15.66 -31.53 -34.55
N ALA A 17 16.17 -32.03 -33.42
CA ALA A 17 15.39 -32.22 -32.17
C ALA A 17 14.54 -30.98 -31.77
N ALA A 18 14.99 -29.80 -32.15
CA ALA A 18 14.28 -28.53 -31.95
C ALA A 18 12.92 -28.47 -32.72
N VAL A 19 12.82 -29.10 -33.89
CA VAL A 19 11.56 -29.09 -34.69
C VAL A 19 10.57 -30.10 -34.14
N ALA A 20 11.04 -31.24 -33.58
CA ALA A 20 10.17 -32.24 -32.97
C ALA A 20 9.50 -31.76 -31.66
N GLN A 21 10.03 -30.73 -31.04
CA GLN A 21 9.48 -30.12 -29.80
C GLN A 21 8.81 -28.77 -30.04
N THR A 22 8.55 -28.41 -31.28
CA THR A 22 7.95 -27.12 -31.66
C THR A 22 6.42 -27.23 -31.60
N ALA A 23 5.76 -26.31 -30.83
CA ALA A 23 4.31 -26.20 -30.78
C ALA A 23 3.76 -25.45 -32.01
N PHE A 24 4.43 -24.34 -32.37
CA PHE A 24 4.13 -23.51 -33.56
C PHE A 24 5.28 -22.53 -33.84
N THR A 25 5.18 -21.80 -34.96
CA THR A 25 6.16 -20.76 -35.32
C THR A 25 5.47 -19.40 -35.47
N VAL A 26 6.21 -18.30 -35.21
CA VAL A 26 5.79 -16.93 -35.43
C VAL A 26 6.89 -16.24 -36.23
N ASN A 27 6.60 -15.87 -37.48
CA ASN A 27 7.57 -15.26 -38.39
C ASN A 27 8.92 -16.03 -38.45
N GLY A 28 8.85 -17.37 -38.45
CA GLY A 28 10.03 -18.24 -38.46
C GLY A 28 10.68 -18.51 -37.09
N GLN A 29 10.28 -17.85 -36.02
CA GLN A 29 10.72 -18.16 -34.67
C GLN A 29 9.90 -19.32 -34.07
N PHE A 30 10.58 -20.24 -33.44
CA PHE A 30 9.96 -21.44 -32.82
C PHE A 30 9.40 -21.06 -31.45
N VAL A 31 8.18 -21.53 -31.15
CA VAL A 31 7.63 -21.63 -29.80
C VAL A 31 7.64 -23.11 -29.44
N SER A 32 8.32 -23.46 -28.36
CA SER A 32 8.43 -24.85 -27.95
C SER A 32 7.14 -25.36 -27.28
N VAL A 33 6.97 -26.70 -27.31
CA VAL A 33 5.88 -27.36 -26.55
C VAL A 33 6.02 -27.06 -25.05
N GLU A 34 7.25 -26.98 -24.56
CA GLU A 34 7.53 -26.72 -23.16
C GLU A 34 7.09 -25.28 -22.74
N GLU A 35 7.42 -24.24 -23.54
CA GLU A 35 6.94 -22.88 -23.29
C GLU A 35 5.40 -22.83 -23.24
N GLN A 36 4.75 -23.49 -24.19
CA GLN A 36 3.29 -23.55 -24.21
C GLN A 36 2.73 -24.25 -22.97
N LYS A 37 3.32 -25.37 -22.56
CA LYS A 37 2.92 -26.12 -21.36
C LYS A 37 3.10 -25.31 -20.10
N GLN A 38 4.25 -24.68 -19.90
CA GLN A 38 4.53 -23.82 -18.74
C GLN A 38 3.52 -22.68 -18.61
N LEU A 39 3.17 -22.04 -19.74
CA LEU A 39 2.13 -21.00 -19.72
C LEU A 39 0.74 -21.58 -19.44
N MET A 40 0.41 -22.76 -19.97
CA MET A 40 -0.86 -23.44 -19.63
C MET A 40 -0.91 -23.80 -18.15
N ASP A 41 0.16 -24.28 -17.55
CA ASP A 41 0.23 -24.61 -16.12
C ASP A 41 0.09 -23.36 -15.26
N PHE A 42 0.71 -22.25 -15.66
CA PHE A 42 0.52 -20.95 -15.02
C PHE A 42 -0.95 -20.48 -15.09
N LEU A 43 -1.58 -20.54 -16.26
CA LEU A 43 -2.99 -20.16 -16.44
C LEU A 43 -3.94 -21.06 -15.64
N ARG A 44 -3.63 -22.37 -15.55
CA ARG A 44 -4.39 -23.33 -14.75
C ARG A 44 -4.32 -23.00 -13.26
N ALA A 45 -3.14 -22.67 -12.76
CA ALA A 45 -2.93 -22.22 -11.38
C ALA A 45 -3.65 -20.90 -11.07
N ASN A 46 -3.95 -20.09 -12.10
CA ASN A 46 -4.72 -18.84 -11.98
C ASN A 46 -6.22 -18.99 -12.35
N GLY A 47 -6.75 -20.22 -12.31
CA GLY A 47 -8.19 -20.49 -12.35
C GLY A 47 -8.78 -20.80 -13.72
N VAL A 48 -7.97 -20.90 -14.79
CA VAL A 48 -8.48 -21.37 -16.10
C VAL A 48 -8.47 -22.88 -16.10
N THR A 49 -9.65 -23.53 -16.06
CA THR A 49 -9.76 -25.00 -15.92
C THR A 49 -10.05 -25.74 -17.22
N ASN A 50 -10.60 -25.06 -18.23
CA ASN A 50 -10.96 -25.69 -19.48
C ASN A 50 -9.74 -25.87 -20.40
N GLU A 51 -9.37 -27.11 -20.75
CA GLU A 51 -8.18 -27.46 -21.54
C GLU A 51 -8.14 -26.77 -22.93
N LYS A 52 -9.29 -26.65 -23.60
CA LYS A 52 -9.35 -25.96 -24.91
C LYS A 52 -9.10 -24.46 -24.75
N GLN A 53 -9.65 -23.86 -23.69
CA GLN A 53 -9.39 -22.44 -23.37
C GLN A 53 -7.94 -22.21 -22.96
N LEU A 54 -7.37 -23.07 -22.12
CA LEU A 54 -5.95 -23.04 -21.73
C LEU A 54 -5.02 -23.04 -22.95
N LYS A 55 -5.22 -24.00 -23.86
CA LYS A 55 -4.41 -24.11 -25.06
C LYS A 55 -4.53 -22.91 -25.99
N ASN A 56 -5.75 -22.41 -26.18
CA ASN A 56 -6.00 -21.24 -27.03
C ASN A 56 -5.42 -19.97 -26.39
N ALA A 57 -5.63 -19.76 -25.08
CA ALA A 57 -5.12 -18.61 -24.37
C ALA A 57 -3.58 -18.62 -24.37
N ALA A 58 -2.95 -19.74 -24.03
CA ALA A 58 -1.49 -19.87 -24.06
C ALA A 58 -0.92 -19.58 -25.45
N ARG A 59 -1.55 -20.12 -26.51
CA ARG A 59 -1.13 -19.85 -27.89
C ARG A 59 -1.24 -18.36 -28.26
N SER A 60 -2.36 -17.73 -27.89
CA SER A 60 -2.59 -16.29 -28.18
C SER A 60 -1.58 -15.41 -27.46
N ILE A 61 -1.33 -15.67 -26.19
CA ILE A 61 -0.34 -14.92 -25.39
C ILE A 61 1.07 -15.08 -25.94
N LEU A 62 1.51 -16.32 -26.25
CA LEU A 62 2.84 -16.56 -26.81
C LEU A 62 3.01 -15.96 -28.21
N LEU A 63 1.95 -15.99 -29.04
CA LEU A 63 1.96 -15.33 -30.34
C LEU A 63 2.18 -13.82 -30.20
N GLU A 64 1.41 -13.17 -29.33
CA GLU A 64 1.54 -11.73 -29.06
C GLU A 64 2.92 -11.38 -28.49
N GLN A 65 3.41 -12.14 -27.52
CA GLN A 65 4.75 -11.94 -26.95
C GLN A 65 5.84 -12.02 -28.02
N LYS A 66 5.81 -13.03 -28.89
CA LYS A 66 6.81 -13.19 -29.95
C LYS A 66 6.75 -12.07 -31.00
N ILE A 67 5.54 -11.61 -31.35
CA ILE A 67 5.38 -10.46 -32.28
C ILE A 67 5.97 -9.19 -31.66
N ILE A 68 5.65 -8.91 -30.41
CA ILE A 68 6.15 -7.70 -29.71
C ILE A 68 7.67 -7.78 -29.55
N GLU A 69 8.21 -8.95 -29.15
CA GLU A 69 9.66 -9.14 -29.01
C GLU A 69 10.40 -8.93 -30.34
N GLN A 70 9.86 -9.43 -31.46
CA GLN A 70 10.43 -9.23 -32.77
C GLN A 70 10.42 -7.73 -33.17
N ALA A 71 9.30 -7.05 -32.96
CA ALA A 71 9.18 -5.63 -33.23
C ALA A 71 10.18 -4.83 -32.38
N ALA A 72 10.27 -5.11 -31.08
CA ALA A 72 11.21 -4.47 -30.17
C ALA A 72 12.67 -4.70 -30.61
N ARG A 73 13.00 -5.89 -31.07
CA ARG A 73 14.34 -6.22 -31.61
C ARG A 73 14.66 -5.44 -32.86
N ASN A 74 13.70 -5.34 -33.79
CA ASN A 74 13.87 -4.62 -35.04
C ASN A 74 14.07 -3.10 -34.82
N GLU A 75 13.43 -2.55 -33.79
CA GLU A 75 13.57 -1.15 -33.37
C GLU A 75 14.78 -0.90 -32.44
N GLY A 76 15.58 -1.93 -32.13
CA GLY A 76 16.76 -1.82 -31.26
C GLY A 76 16.42 -1.59 -29.78
N LEU A 77 15.16 -1.76 -29.38
CA LEU A 77 14.72 -1.46 -27.98
C LEU A 77 15.37 -2.39 -26.94
N LEU A 78 15.77 -3.59 -27.33
CA LEU A 78 16.43 -4.54 -26.41
C LEU A 78 17.80 -4.04 -25.92
N GLU A 79 18.43 -3.13 -26.71
CA GLU A 79 19.73 -2.53 -26.39
C GLU A 79 19.58 -1.10 -25.82
N ASP A 80 18.37 -0.52 -25.80
CA ASP A 80 18.11 0.81 -25.22
C ASP A 80 18.39 0.78 -23.71
N PRO A 81 19.30 1.64 -23.19
CA PRO A 81 19.64 1.67 -21.76
C PRO A 81 18.42 1.90 -20.86
N ARG A 82 17.42 2.67 -21.32
CA ARG A 82 16.19 2.93 -20.56
C ARG A 82 15.36 1.66 -20.41
N VAL A 83 15.26 0.86 -21.48
CA VAL A 83 14.54 -0.43 -21.45
C VAL A 83 15.26 -1.41 -20.54
N ARG A 84 16.58 -1.46 -20.58
CA ARG A 84 17.39 -2.30 -19.68
C ARG A 84 17.14 -1.96 -18.21
N VAL A 85 17.16 -0.68 -17.84
CA VAL A 85 16.91 -0.23 -16.47
C VAL A 85 15.51 -0.65 -16.02
N LEU A 86 14.48 -0.34 -16.83
CA LEU A 86 13.09 -0.69 -16.50
C LEU A 86 12.87 -2.20 -16.42
N THR A 87 13.50 -2.98 -17.31
CA THR A 87 13.40 -4.44 -17.27
C THR A 87 14.05 -5.00 -16.02
N SER A 88 15.26 -4.52 -15.66
CA SER A 88 15.97 -4.93 -14.44
C SER A 88 15.16 -4.62 -13.19
N GLU A 89 14.57 -3.44 -13.11
CA GLU A 89 13.69 -3.05 -12.00
C GLU A 89 12.47 -3.97 -11.88
N LYS A 90 11.77 -4.22 -12.99
CA LYS A 90 10.60 -5.12 -13.02
C LYS A 90 10.97 -6.55 -12.66
N GLN A 91 12.12 -7.03 -13.10
CA GLN A 91 12.63 -8.35 -12.77
C GLN A 91 12.95 -8.45 -11.26
N ALA A 92 13.60 -7.45 -10.68
CA ALA A 92 13.88 -7.42 -9.24
C ALA A 92 12.58 -7.38 -8.41
N GLN A 93 11.58 -6.58 -8.82
CA GLN A 93 10.26 -6.55 -8.18
C GLN A 93 9.58 -7.93 -8.25
N LEU A 94 9.61 -8.60 -9.40
CA LEU A 94 9.05 -9.95 -9.57
C LEU A 94 9.75 -10.96 -8.64
N TYR A 95 11.08 -10.97 -8.63
CA TYR A 95 11.83 -11.87 -7.77
C TYR A 95 11.55 -11.59 -6.29
N GLY A 96 11.51 -10.33 -5.87
CA GLY A 96 11.16 -9.95 -4.51
C GLY A 96 9.77 -10.46 -4.11
N SER A 97 8.78 -10.35 -4.99
CA SER A 97 7.43 -10.84 -4.73
C SER A 97 7.36 -12.36 -4.62
N ILE A 98 8.10 -13.10 -5.45
CA ILE A 98 8.16 -14.58 -5.41
C ILE A 98 8.86 -15.04 -4.14
N LEU A 99 9.99 -14.43 -3.80
CA LEU A 99 10.75 -14.75 -2.59
C LEU A 99 9.92 -14.49 -1.33
N SER A 100 9.27 -13.34 -1.25
CA SER A 100 8.39 -12.99 -0.11
C SER A 100 7.23 -13.97 0.04
N ARG A 101 6.60 -14.38 -1.08
CA ARG A 101 5.51 -15.37 -1.04
C ARG A 101 5.99 -16.73 -0.59
N ARG A 102 7.18 -17.18 -1.04
CA ARG A 102 7.79 -18.42 -0.59
C ARG A 102 8.09 -18.36 0.90
N TYR A 103 8.75 -17.29 1.34
CA TYR A 103 9.05 -17.08 2.76
C TYR A 103 7.79 -17.11 3.63
N ALA A 104 6.72 -16.41 3.23
CA ALA A 104 5.44 -16.42 3.96
C ALA A 104 4.82 -17.83 4.00
N SER A 105 4.93 -18.62 2.93
CA SER A 105 4.41 -20.01 2.92
C SER A 105 5.20 -20.96 3.83
N GLU A 106 6.50 -20.73 3.97
CA GLU A 106 7.39 -21.51 4.84
C GLU A 106 7.31 -21.06 6.32
N HIS A 107 6.86 -19.79 6.54
CA HIS A 107 6.75 -19.16 7.86
C HIS A 107 5.35 -18.55 8.05
N PRO A 108 4.28 -19.35 8.08
CA PRO A 108 2.93 -18.82 8.20
C PRO A 108 2.73 -18.10 9.54
N ILE A 109 2.02 -17.00 9.50
CA ILE A 109 1.62 -16.27 10.71
C ILE A 109 0.73 -17.19 11.57
N THR A 110 1.13 -17.39 12.81
CA THR A 110 0.41 -18.26 13.74
C THR A 110 -0.77 -17.54 14.40
N GLU A 111 -1.75 -18.32 14.84
CA GLU A 111 -2.89 -17.79 15.61
C GLU A 111 -2.42 -17.09 16.90
N GLU A 112 -1.37 -17.58 17.53
CA GLU A 112 -0.75 -16.96 18.70
C GLU A 112 -0.21 -15.55 18.39
N GLN A 113 0.48 -15.38 17.27
CA GLN A 113 0.98 -14.07 16.86
C GLN A 113 -0.17 -13.08 16.60
N VAL A 114 -1.25 -13.55 15.99
CA VAL A 114 -2.44 -12.71 15.76
C VAL A 114 -3.08 -12.31 17.09
N ARG A 115 -3.23 -13.24 18.05
CA ARG A 115 -3.76 -12.94 19.38
C ARG A 115 -2.88 -11.97 20.15
N ASN A 116 -1.59 -12.20 20.19
CA ASN A 116 -0.63 -11.31 20.86
C ASN A 116 -0.70 -9.89 20.29
N ARG A 117 -0.84 -9.76 18.96
CA ARG A 117 -1.01 -8.45 18.32
C ARG A 117 -2.34 -7.80 18.69
N TYR A 118 -3.44 -8.57 18.70
CA TYR A 118 -4.75 -8.11 19.16
C TYR A 118 -4.70 -7.60 20.60
N ASP A 119 -4.11 -8.38 21.51
CA ASP A 119 -4.00 -8.02 22.93
C ASP A 119 -3.15 -6.76 23.13
N SER A 120 -2.10 -6.58 22.33
CA SER A 120 -1.30 -5.37 22.31
C SER A 120 -2.11 -4.15 21.84
N LEU A 121 -2.94 -4.30 20.82
CA LEU A 121 -3.84 -3.24 20.34
C LEU A 121 -4.90 -2.91 21.37
N LEU A 122 -5.53 -3.93 21.97
CA LEU A 122 -6.53 -3.77 23.01
C LEU A 122 -5.96 -3.07 24.24
N SER A 123 -4.77 -3.49 24.72
CA SER A 123 -4.12 -2.88 25.88
C SER A 123 -3.74 -1.42 25.69
N SER A 124 -3.50 -1.03 24.44
CA SER A 124 -3.17 0.35 24.08
C SER A 124 -4.39 1.17 23.66
N TYR A 125 -5.55 0.56 23.54
CA TYR A 125 -6.78 1.24 23.11
C TYR A 125 -7.39 2.04 24.26
N ASP A 126 -7.85 3.24 23.93
CA ASP A 126 -8.67 4.04 24.84
C ASP A 126 -10.11 4.09 24.28
N PRO A 127 -11.13 3.68 25.05
CA PRO A 127 -12.50 3.63 24.55
C PRO A 127 -13.16 5.01 24.40
N HIS A 128 -12.58 6.06 24.98
CA HIS A 128 -13.23 7.35 25.04
C HIS A 128 -13.12 8.11 23.71
N GLU A 129 -14.26 8.53 23.21
CA GLU A 129 -14.39 9.47 22.11
C GLU A 129 -15.11 10.72 22.57
N ILE A 130 -14.63 11.87 22.12
CA ILE A 130 -15.18 13.19 22.42
C ILE A 130 -15.51 13.94 21.13
N LYS A 131 -16.62 14.69 21.18
CA LYS A 131 -17.00 15.67 20.17
C LYS A 131 -17.02 17.02 20.87
N PHE A 132 -16.27 17.97 20.37
CA PHE A 132 -16.10 19.25 21.04
C PHE A 132 -15.91 20.38 20.03
N ARG A 133 -16.00 21.62 20.52
CA ARG A 133 -15.60 22.80 19.76
C ARG A 133 -14.43 23.47 20.45
N HIS A 134 -13.60 24.13 19.65
CA HIS A 134 -12.55 24.95 20.19
C HIS A 134 -12.36 26.27 19.43
N ILE A 135 -11.83 27.25 20.14
CA ILE A 135 -11.35 28.52 19.60
C ILE A 135 -9.92 28.68 20.05
N LEU A 136 -8.99 28.89 19.12
CA LEU A 136 -7.57 29.11 19.39
C LEU A 136 -7.27 30.61 19.26
N VAL A 137 -6.64 31.19 20.27
CA VAL A 137 -6.21 32.60 20.27
C VAL A 137 -4.79 32.74 20.83
N THR A 138 -4.16 33.89 20.62
CA THR A 138 -2.77 34.13 21.03
C THR A 138 -2.59 34.45 22.50
N THR A 139 -3.56 35.14 23.12
CA THR A 139 -3.42 35.67 24.50
C THR A 139 -4.42 35.05 25.46
N PRO A 140 -4.06 34.90 26.74
CA PRO A 140 -5.01 34.40 27.74
C PRO A 140 -6.10 35.41 28.06
N GLU A 141 -5.87 36.71 27.87
CA GLU A 141 -6.85 37.77 28.05
C GLU A 141 -7.98 37.63 27.05
N GLU A 142 -7.67 37.49 25.76
CA GLU A 142 -8.63 37.27 24.69
C GLU A 142 -9.45 35.98 24.90
N ALA A 143 -8.77 34.88 25.30
CA ALA A 143 -9.46 33.64 25.62
C ALA A 143 -10.44 33.77 26.80
N ARG A 144 -10.08 34.56 27.83
CA ARG A 144 -11.02 34.87 28.97
C ARG A 144 -12.21 35.70 28.52
N GLU A 145 -12.01 36.71 27.66
CA GLU A 145 -13.09 37.52 27.09
C GLU A 145 -14.06 36.64 26.31
N ILE A 146 -13.56 35.72 25.49
CA ILE A 146 -14.40 34.77 24.74
C ILE A 146 -15.18 33.89 25.70
N ILE A 147 -14.55 33.35 26.75
CA ILE A 147 -15.25 32.53 27.78
C ILE A 147 -16.36 33.35 28.43
N GLN A 148 -16.13 34.61 28.76
CA GLN A 148 -17.16 35.49 29.37
C GLN A 148 -18.31 35.74 28.38
N SER A 149 -18.03 36.04 27.13
CA SER A 149 -19.03 36.21 26.08
C SER A 149 -19.90 34.96 25.92
N LEU A 150 -19.30 33.78 25.93
CA LEU A 150 -20.02 32.52 25.86
C LEU A 150 -20.93 32.28 27.08
N LYS A 151 -20.46 32.63 28.29
CA LYS A 151 -21.25 32.51 29.53
C LYS A 151 -22.48 33.41 29.54
N VAL A 152 -22.46 34.56 28.83
CA VAL A 152 -23.62 35.45 28.71
C VAL A 152 -24.45 35.19 27.46
N GLY A 153 -24.21 34.08 26.75
CA GLY A 153 -25.06 33.57 25.69
C GLY A 153 -24.62 33.89 24.25
N SER A 154 -23.40 34.36 24.04
CA SER A 154 -22.86 34.49 22.67
C SER A 154 -22.78 33.15 22.00
N ASP A 155 -22.94 33.13 20.66
CA ASP A 155 -22.83 31.89 19.87
C ASP A 155 -21.39 31.49 19.67
N PHE A 156 -21.07 30.24 20.01
CA PHE A 156 -19.71 29.70 19.92
C PHE A 156 -19.20 29.67 18.48
N GLY A 157 -20.07 29.28 17.56
CA GLY A 157 -19.71 29.18 16.15
C GLY A 157 -19.37 30.51 15.51
N SER A 158 -20.10 31.57 15.90
CA SER A 158 -19.83 32.93 15.45
C SER A 158 -18.49 33.44 15.96
N LEU A 159 -18.20 33.23 17.26
CA LEU A 159 -16.92 33.62 17.86
C LEU A 159 -15.76 32.83 17.28
N ALA A 160 -15.96 31.54 16.96
CA ALA A 160 -14.96 30.73 16.31
C ALA A 160 -14.59 31.26 14.92
N LYS A 161 -15.59 31.62 14.11
CA LYS A 161 -15.38 32.22 12.78
C LYS A 161 -14.65 33.54 12.82
N GLU A 162 -14.97 34.35 13.82
CA GLU A 162 -14.46 35.73 13.97
C GLU A 162 -13.06 35.76 14.58
N ARG A 163 -12.79 34.91 15.57
CA ARG A 163 -11.65 35.04 16.48
C ARG A 163 -10.65 33.90 16.44
N SER A 164 -11.03 32.69 15.92
CA SER A 164 -10.14 31.55 16.01
C SER A 164 -9.01 31.63 14.99
N LEU A 165 -7.81 31.41 15.47
CA LEU A 165 -6.59 31.23 14.64
C LEU A 165 -6.53 29.86 13.95
N ASP A 166 -7.32 28.88 14.41
CA ASP A 166 -7.39 27.58 13.75
C ASP A 166 -8.30 27.65 12.52
N GLN A 167 -7.70 27.93 11.37
CA GLN A 167 -8.40 28.04 10.10
C GLN A 167 -9.06 26.73 9.66
N SER A 168 -8.58 25.58 10.15
CA SER A 168 -9.12 24.28 9.76
C SER A 168 -10.51 24.02 10.31
N THR A 169 -10.85 24.61 11.45
CA THR A 169 -12.14 24.43 12.15
C THR A 169 -12.95 25.70 12.29
N SER A 170 -12.34 26.89 12.23
CA SER A 170 -13.01 28.18 12.48
C SER A 170 -14.25 28.36 11.60
N GLN A 171 -14.15 28.09 10.29
CA GLN A 171 -15.26 28.23 9.34
C GLN A 171 -16.41 27.25 9.61
N ASN A 172 -16.15 26.16 10.28
CA ASN A 172 -17.16 25.20 10.76
C ASN A 172 -17.54 25.42 12.24
N GLY A 173 -17.38 26.65 12.73
CA GLY A 173 -17.76 27.03 14.11
C GLY A 173 -16.88 26.36 15.17
N GLY A 174 -15.64 26.06 14.85
CA GLY A 174 -14.67 25.44 15.75
C GLY A 174 -14.91 23.95 16.03
N GLN A 175 -15.78 23.29 15.26
CA GLN A 175 -16.23 21.91 15.53
C GLN A 175 -15.17 20.88 15.21
N ILE A 176 -14.91 20.00 16.17
CA ILE A 176 -14.16 18.75 16.02
C ILE A 176 -15.17 17.60 16.15
N PRO A 177 -15.33 16.77 15.11
CA PRO A 177 -16.23 15.62 15.16
C PRO A 177 -15.77 14.61 16.19
N PHE A 178 -16.56 13.55 16.43
CA PHE A 178 -16.15 12.48 17.32
C PHE A 178 -14.73 12.00 16.97
N THR A 179 -13.86 12.14 17.93
CA THR A 179 -12.46 11.72 17.83
C THR A 179 -12.06 10.98 19.09
N ASN A 180 -11.26 9.93 18.94
CA ASN A 180 -10.65 9.25 20.07
C ASN A 180 -9.72 10.23 20.82
N ILE A 181 -9.72 10.19 22.14
CA ILE A 181 -8.92 11.11 22.96
C ILE A 181 -7.42 11.04 22.66
N ARG A 182 -6.93 9.89 22.21
CA ARG A 182 -5.51 9.69 21.80
C ARG A 182 -5.15 10.47 20.55
N ASN A 183 -6.13 10.88 19.74
CA ASN A 183 -5.93 11.68 18.54
C ASN A 183 -5.96 13.20 18.84
N VAL A 184 -6.20 13.60 20.07
CA VAL A 184 -6.10 15.01 20.51
C VAL A 184 -4.63 15.33 20.72
N LEU A 185 -4.01 15.97 19.72
CA LEU A 185 -2.57 16.18 19.67
C LEU A 185 -2.00 17.19 20.68
N VAL A 186 -2.88 17.93 21.39
CA VAL A 186 -2.48 18.89 22.41
C VAL A 186 -2.35 18.16 23.75
N PRO A 187 -1.14 17.99 24.29
CA PRO A 187 -0.93 17.24 25.54
C PRO A 187 -1.75 17.79 26.71
N GLY A 188 -2.46 16.92 27.42
CA GLY A 188 -3.28 17.27 28.57
C GLY A 188 -4.66 17.84 28.25
N LEU A 189 -4.92 18.19 26.96
CA LEU A 189 -6.22 18.76 26.58
C LEU A 189 -7.33 17.72 26.59
N ALA A 190 -7.03 16.49 26.14
CA ALA A 190 -8.00 15.39 26.13
C ALA A 190 -8.53 15.10 27.55
N GLU A 191 -7.63 15.00 28.51
CA GLU A 191 -7.94 14.74 29.92
C GLU A 191 -8.78 15.90 30.51
N ALA A 192 -8.43 17.16 30.16
CA ALA A 192 -9.20 18.31 30.59
C ALA A 192 -10.62 18.31 30.02
N ILE A 193 -10.79 17.88 28.77
CA ILE A 193 -12.11 17.77 28.11
C ILE A 193 -12.91 16.60 28.71
N LEU A 194 -12.29 15.46 28.97
CA LEU A 194 -12.97 14.29 29.57
C LEU A 194 -13.54 14.59 30.95
N ALA A 195 -12.91 15.48 31.71
CA ALA A 195 -13.40 15.90 33.02
C ALA A 195 -14.70 16.73 32.96
N LEU A 196 -15.07 17.27 31.79
CA LEU A 196 -16.29 18.04 31.60
C LEU A 196 -17.52 17.13 31.44
N GLN A 197 -18.71 17.71 31.66
CA GLN A 197 -19.97 17.13 31.23
C GLN A 197 -20.35 17.68 29.85
N PRO A 198 -21.09 16.90 29.02
CA PRO A 198 -21.62 17.41 27.77
C PRO A 198 -22.39 18.75 27.98
N GLY A 199 -22.04 19.76 27.17
CA GLY A 199 -22.53 21.12 27.30
C GLY A 199 -21.65 22.06 28.14
N ASP A 200 -20.64 21.52 28.82
CA ASP A 200 -19.75 22.35 29.65
C ASP A 200 -18.68 23.03 28.81
N LEU A 201 -18.44 24.29 29.16
CA LEU A 201 -17.30 25.08 28.71
C LEU A 201 -16.12 24.87 29.66
N LEU A 202 -14.93 24.65 29.15
CA LEU A 202 -13.73 24.62 29.99
C LEU A 202 -13.60 25.96 30.75
N PRO A 203 -13.55 25.93 32.09
CA PRO A 203 -13.74 27.15 32.89
C PRO A 203 -12.60 28.15 32.75
N VAL A 204 -11.41 27.69 32.32
CA VAL A 204 -10.24 28.52 32.09
C VAL A 204 -9.62 28.17 30.74
N PRO A 205 -8.94 29.14 30.08
CA PRO A 205 -8.25 28.84 28.82
C PRO A 205 -7.18 27.75 28.98
N PHE A 206 -7.15 26.78 28.07
CA PHE A 206 -6.13 25.77 28.07
C PHE A 206 -4.90 26.24 27.27
N LYS A 207 -3.72 26.30 27.89
CA LYS A 207 -2.50 26.74 27.25
C LYS A 207 -1.82 25.61 26.50
N SER A 208 -1.44 25.86 25.25
CA SER A 208 -0.59 24.97 24.44
C SER A 208 0.57 25.74 23.80
N LYS A 209 1.40 25.05 23.03
CA LYS A 209 2.43 25.70 22.20
C LYS A 209 1.86 26.57 21.08
N LEU A 210 0.61 26.33 20.68
CA LEU A 210 -0.09 27.05 19.61
C LEU A 210 -0.76 28.33 20.11
N GLY A 211 -1.01 28.45 21.41
CA GLY A 211 -1.76 29.54 22.03
C GLY A 211 -2.69 29.06 23.13
N TYR A 212 -3.82 29.72 23.26
CA TYR A 212 -4.85 29.45 24.27
C TYR A 212 -6.11 28.93 23.62
N HIS A 213 -6.59 27.80 24.11
CA HIS A 213 -7.79 27.14 23.62
C HIS A 213 -8.95 27.43 24.56
N VAL A 214 -10.08 27.90 23.99
CA VAL A 214 -11.40 27.91 24.60
C VAL A 214 -12.14 26.69 24.09
N VAL A 215 -12.65 25.83 24.95
CA VAL A 215 -13.19 24.53 24.59
C VAL A 215 -14.55 24.31 25.19
N LEU A 216 -15.47 23.83 24.35
CA LEU A 216 -16.83 23.39 24.71
C LEU A 216 -16.97 21.91 24.39
N LEU A 217 -17.21 21.06 25.38
CA LEU A 217 -17.54 19.66 25.15
C LEU A 217 -18.99 19.53 24.67
N GLU A 218 -19.22 19.03 23.47
CA GLU A 218 -20.56 18.75 22.96
C GLU A 218 -21.07 17.38 23.42
N GLU A 219 -20.29 16.36 23.19
CA GLU A 219 -20.66 14.96 23.49
C GLU A 219 -19.42 14.16 23.88
N LYS A 220 -19.61 13.15 24.73
CA LYS A 220 -18.62 12.10 25.00
C LYS A 220 -19.28 10.73 24.98
N ARG A 221 -18.55 9.72 24.51
CA ARG A 221 -19.02 8.34 24.48
C ARG A 221 -17.88 7.36 24.68
N GLU A 222 -18.22 6.16 25.07
CA GLU A 222 -17.31 5.03 25.06
C GLU A 222 -17.60 4.13 23.86
N VAL A 223 -16.56 3.82 23.09
CA VAL A 223 -16.62 2.90 21.96
C VAL A 223 -15.75 1.72 22.32
N PRO A 224 -16.31 0.53 22.52
CA PRO A 224 -15.53 -0.64 22.86
C PRO A 224 -14.59 -1.01 21.71
N PHE A 225 -13.43 -1.58 22.05
CA PHE A 225 -12.53 -2.14 21.03
C PHE A 225 -13.27 -3.26 20.30
N PRO A 226 -13.17 -3.35 18.96
CA PRO A 226 -13.83 -4.41 18.21
C PRO A 226 -13.36 -5.81 18.66
N SER A 227 -14.23 -6.78 18.56
CA SER A 227 -13.94 -8.16 18.95
C SER A 227 -12.77 -8.74 18.14
N TYR A 228 -12.13 -9.78 18.71
CA TYR A 228 -11.04 -10.49 18.03
C TYR A 228 -11.43 -10.94 16.62
N GLU A 229 -12.60 -11.53 16.45
CA GLU A 229 -13.06 -12.05 15.15
C GLU A 229 -13.25 -10.94 14.11
N GLU A 230 -13.68 -9.76 14.54
CA GLU A 230 -13.86 -8.61 13.65
C GLU A 230 -12.53 -8.04 13.15
N VAL A 231 -11.49 -8.01 13.98
CA VAL A 231 -10.21 -7.41 13.62
C VAL A 231 -9.17 -8.42 13.12
N LYS A 232 -9.38 -9.71 13.37
CA LYS A 232 -8.46 -10.80 13.01
C LYS A 232 -7.99 -10.73 11.54
N PRO A 233 -8.85 -10.55 10.53
CA PRO A 233 -8.40 -10.47 9.13
C PRO A 233 -7.45 -9.29 8.89
N LYS A 234 -7.72 -8.15 9.52
CA LYS A 234 -6.90 -6.94 9.40
C LYS A 234 -5.55 -7.10 10.11
N VAL A 235 -5.56 -7.69 11.30
CA VAL A 235 -4.33 -7.98 12.07
C VAL A 235 -3.46 -8.98 11.33
N LEU A 236 -4.04 -10.03 10.77
CA LEU A 236 -3.31 -11.02 9.97
C LEU A 236 -2.63 -10.35 8.76
N SER A 237 -3.38 -9.57 7.99
CA SER A 237 -2.84 -8.84 6.83
C SER A 237 -1.73 -7.85 7.22
N GLU A 238 -1.83 -7.18 8.37
CA GLU A 238 -0.78 -6.31 8.90
C GLU A 238 0.48 -7.11 9.21
N LEU A 239 0.36 -8.26 9.90
CA LEU A 239 1.49 -9.10 10.25
C LEU A 239 2.17 -9.70 9.01
N GLU A 240 1.41 -10.15 8.01
CA GLU A 240 1.94 -10.64 6.74
C GLU A 240 2.74 -9.55 6.01
N ARG A 241 2.23 -8.32 6.00
CA ARG A 241 2.93 -7.18 5.40
C ARG A 241 4.22 -6.84 6.16
N LEU A 242 4.18 -6.84 7.50
CA LEU A 242 5.36 -6.60 8.33
C LEU A 242 6.41 -7.69 8.11
N GLN A 243 6.02 -8.95 8.11
CA GLN A 243 6.88 -10.09 7.84
C GLN A 243 7.58 -9.97 6.49
N THR A 244 6.83 -9.61 5.44
CA THR A 244 7.40 -9.39 4.10
C THR A 244 8.42 -8.25 4.10
N THR A 245 8.11 -7.17 4.77
CA THR A 245 9.03 -6.01 4.87
C THR A 245 10.30 -6.37 5.63
N GLU A 246 10.19 -7.10 6.74
CA GLU A 246 11.31 -7.55 7.55
C GLU A 246 12.22 -8.50 6.77
N PHE A 247 11.64 -9.49 6.10
CA PHE A 247 12.37 -10.42 5.23
C PHE A 247 13.20 -9.68 4.17
N LEU A 248 12.62 -8.70 3.46
CA LEU A 248 13.34 -7.94 2.44
C LEU A 248 14.44 -7.05 3.05
N ASN A 249 14.20 -6.49 4.23
CA ASN A 249 15.21 -5.72 4.96
C ASN A 249 16.38 -6.60 5.41
N ASP A 250 16.13 -7.83 5.83
CA ASP A 250 17.17 -8.74 6.26
C ASP A 250 18.05 -9.17 5.07
N LEU A 251 17.47 -9.40 3.88
CA LEU A 251 18.27 -9.60 2.67
C LEU A 251 19.21 -8.43 2.38
N GLN A 252 18.80 -7.19 2.69
CA GLN A 252 19.66 -6.01 2.51
C GLN A 252 20.77 -5.93 3.56
N LYS A 253 20.48 -6.27 4.81
CA LYS A 253 21.47 -6.27 5.91
C LYS A 253 22.59 -7.29 5.68
N ASP A 254 22.24 -8.45 5.12
CA ASP A 254 23.19 -9.53 4.85
C ASP A 254 24.05 -9.26 3.60
N ALA A 255 23.71 -8.25 2.81
CA ALA A 255 24.44 -7.88 1.61
C ALA A 255 25.79 -7.26 1.93
N LYS A 256 26.87 -7.86 1.42
CA LYS A 256 28.23 -7.29 1.51
C LYS A 256 28.41 -6.21 0.44
N ILE A 257 28.25 -4.94 0.83
CA ILE A 257 28.42 -3.80 -0.07
C ILE A 257 29.89 -3.36 0.01
N LEU A 258 30.65 -3.60 -1.06
CA LEU A 258 32.01 -3.05 -1.22
C LEU A 258 31.88 -1.77 -2.04
N LYS A 259 32.25 -0.63 -1.44
CA LYS A 259 32.40 0.63 -2.19
C LYS A 259 33.67 0.50 -3.05
N VAL A 260 33.50 0.37 -4.35
CA VAL A 260 34.58 0.64 -5.31
C VAL A 260 34.69 2.16 -5.37
N SER A 261 35.91 2.70 -5.14
CA SER A 261 36.19 4.14 -5.17
C SER A 261 35.53 4.81 -6.37
N ASP A 262 34.92 5.97 -6.14
CA ASP A 262 34.30 6.82 -7.17
C ASP A 262 35.30 7.11 -8.30
N SER A 263 35.29 6.25 -9.30
CA SER A 263 35.85 6.59 -10.61
C SER A 263 34.67 6.84 -11.53
N SER A 264 34.34 8.15 -11.61
CA SER A 264 33.60 8.79 -12.72
C SER A 264 32.21 8.23 -13.04
N VAL A 265 31.19 8.79 -12.39
CA VAL A 265 29.97 9.18 -13.07
C VAL A 265 30.06 10.69 -13.25
N ASP A 266 30.77 11.13 -14.33
CA ASP A 266 30.67 12.46 -14.91
C ASP A 266 29.58 12.44 -15.98
#